data_53189ec4557a6ae204f9999340187bb9
#
_entry.id   53189ec4557a6ae204f9999340187bb9
#
_cell.length_a   1.000
_cell.length_b   1.000
_cell.length_c   1.000
_cell.angle_alpha   90.00
_cell.angle_beta   90.00
_cell.angle_gamma   90.00
#
_symmetry.space_group_name_H-M   'P 1'
#
loop_
_entity.id
_entity.type
_entity.pdbx_description
1 polymer ?
#
loop_
_entity_poly.entity_id
_entity_poly.type
_entity_poly.pdbx_seq_one_letter_code
_entity_poly.pdbx_strand_id
1 'polypeptide(L)'
;MVEDYKTKPRIKSVKKRISDINRWLRVSIWLSLGISSALVLFCAAAYITSSQLFHVKNIVIKGCSQVPLDEILALLDIEKGDNILACDIDMARQRIQEHPWVRDVGIKRRFMPAAIEVNIREQIPVAAVFLGNKGYVVNSEGRIFASMPRNYKGRTMRAIGYVPTDSEMKTFLLSGIEAMRLFESRGIQVSDIQIEAGGRMTFRLSTGISIASLGPISARRLETALFVIRERQVPSGTVMDLSCDDKVVLSNPVQGGSHGG
;
A
#
# COMPACT_ATOMS: atom_id res chain seq x y z
N MET A 1 94.96 -15.80 49.64
CA MET A 1 93.50 -16.01 49.96
C MET A 1 92.80 -14.72 49.56
N VAL A 2 92.26 -14.66 48.37
CA VAL A 2 91.59 -13.47 47.85
C VAL A 2 90.14 -13.82 47.72
N GLU A 3 89.27 -13.18 48.51
CA GLU A 3 87.81 -13.36 48.50
C GLU A 3 87.19 -12.73 47.25
N ASP A 4 86.52 -13.56 46.48
CA ASP A 4 85.83 -13.22 45.26
C ASP A 4 84.46 -12.55 45.62
N TYR A 5 84.41 -11.22 45.47
CA TYR A 5 83.25 -10.41 45.84
C TYR A 5 82.15 -10.52 44.77
N LYS A 6 81.16 -11.38 45.02
CA LYS A 6 79.96 -11.56 44.16
C LYS A 6 79.04 -10.34 44.13
N THR A 7 79.28 -9.44 43.21
CA THR A 7 78.43 -8.28 42.96
C THR A 7 77.51 -8.48 41.74
N LYS A 8 76.73 -9.55 41.70
CA LYS A 8 75.85 -9.80 40.52
C LYS A 8 74.28 -9.80 40.69
N PRO A 9 73.66 -9.60 41.83
CA PRO A 9 72.17 -9.60 41.86
C PRO A 9 71.55 -8.24 41.62
N ARG A 10 72.20 -7.10 41.87
CA ARG A 10 71.57 -5.75 41.79
C ARG A 10 71.33 -5.27 40.38
N ILE A 11 72.12 -5.65 39.40
CA ILE A 11 72.00 -5.20 38.00
C ILE A 11 70.81 -5.87 37.27
N LYS A 12 70.46 -7.11 37.59
CA LYS A 12 69.33 -7.82 37.02
C LYS A 12 67.98 -7.23 37.46
N SER A 13 67.85 -6.77 38.70
CA SER A 13 66.66 -6.15 39.24
C SER A 13 66.38 -4.76 38.65
N VAL A 14 67.44 -3.99 38.38
CA VAL A 14 67.32 -2.67 37.73
C VAL A 14 66.91 -2.81 36.26
N LYS A 15 67.52 -3.74 35.50
CA LYS A 15 67.14 -4.01 34.11
C LYS A 15 65.67 -4.47 33.99
N LYS A 16 65.16 -5.29 34.92
CA LYS A 16 63.78 -5.74 34.95
C LYS A 16 62.80 -4.56 35.22
N ARG A 17 63.12 -3.68 36.18
CA ARG A 17 62.33 -2.48 36.45
C ARG A 17 62.30 -1.52 35.24
N ILE A 18 63.42 -1.31 34.56
CA ILE A 18 63.44 -0.46 33.33
C ILE A 18 62.61 -1.08 32.21
N SER A 19 62.65 -2.41 32.03
CA SER A 19 61.84 -3.09 31.02
C SER A 19 60.31 -3.00 31.32
N ASP A 20 59.93 -3.09 32.59
CA ASP A 20 58.55 -2.98 33.03
C ASP A 20 58.05 -1.53 32.88
N ILE A 21 58.85 -0.54 33.22
CA ILE A 21 58.51 0.89 32.98
C ILE A 21 58.38 1.18 31.50
N ASN A 22 59.26 0.68 30.63
CA ASN A 22 59.11 0.87 29.18
C ASN A 22 57.91 0.13 28.59
N ARG A 23 57.48 -0.97 29.19
CA ARG A 23 56.26 -1.66 28.81
C ARG A 23 55.02 -0.84 29.20
N TRP A 24 55.00 -0.34 30.45
CA TRP A 24 53.91 0.52 30.92
C TRP A 24 53.80 1.85 30.13
N LEU A 25 54.92 2.48 29.81
CA LEU A 25 54.99 3.66 28.96
C LEU A 25 54.44 3.40 27.57
N ARG A 26 54.82 2.28 26.95
CA ARG A 26 54.24 1.90 25.63
C ARG A 26 52.75 1.66 25.71
N VAL A 27 52.26 0.95 26.71
CA VAL A 27 50.82 0.70 26.90
C VAL A 27 50.08 2.02 27.12
N SER A 28 50.60 2.94 27.96
CA SER A 28 49.96 4.24 28.19
C SER A 28 49.95 5.12 26.94
N ILE A 29 51.01 5.09 26.12
CA ILE A 29 51.04 5.82 24.83
C ILE A 29 49.99 5.26 23.87
N TRP A 30 49.88 3.94 23.72
CA TRP A 30 48.88 3.33 22.87
C TRP A 30 47.47 3.59 23.38
N LEU A 31 47.26 3.57 24.69
CA LEU A 31 45.98 3.88 25.31
C LEU A 31 45.59 5.35 25.08
N SER A 32 46.52 6.28 25.30
CA SER A 32 46.27 7.72 25.07
C SER A 32 46.02 8.03 23.61
N LEU A 33 46.74 7.39 22.69
CA LEU A 33 46.48 7.52 21.24
C LEU A 33 45.12 6.99 20.85
N GLY A 34 44.70 5.85 21.41
CA GLY A 34 43.39 5.28 21.20
C GLY A 34 42.26 6.20 21.70
N ILE A 35 42.39 6.73 22.92
CA ILE A 35 41.41 7.67 23.49
C ILE A 35 41.35 8.98 22.66
N SER A 36 42.52 9.52 22.29
CA SER A 36 42.57 10.73 21.46
C SER A 36 41.92 10.51 20.09
N SER A 37 42.20 9.39 19.44
CA SER A 37 41.55 9.03 18.17
C SER A 37 40.04 8.87 18.32
N ALA A 38 39.55 8.21 19.35
CA ALA A 38 38.12 8.08 19.64
C ALA A 38 37.46 9.44 19.88
N LEU A 39 38.11 10.34 20.60
CA LEU A 39 37.62 11.70 20.84
C LEU A 39 37.51 12.52 19.55
N VAL A 40 38.55 12.45 18.70
CA VAL A 40 38.54 13.14 17.40
C VAL A 40 37.40 12.63 16.51
N LEU A 41 37.22 11.31 16.45
CA LEU A 41 36.12 10.70 15.70
C LEU A 41 34.75 11.11 16.25
N PHE A 42 34.62 11.15 17.58
CA PHE A 42 33.36 11.61 18.21
C PHE A 42 33.08 13.09 17.92
N CYS A 43 34.08 13.96 18.04
CA CYS A 43 33.93 15.39 17.68
C CYS A 43 33.61 15.58 16.21
N ALA A 44 34.24 14.82 15.31
CA ALA A 44 33.95 14.87 13.88
C ALA A 44 32.53 14.41 13.58
N ALA A 45 32.07 13.31 14.19
CA ALA A 45 30.71 12.84 14.06
C ALA A 45 29.70 13.88 14.58
N ALA A 46 29.93 14.44 15.76
CA ALA A 46 29.10 15.50 16.34
C ALA A 46 29.03 16.75 15.45
N TYR A 47 30.16 17.15 14.87
CA TYR A 47 30.22 18.27 13.92
C TYR A 47 29.45 18.00 12.64
N ILE A 48 29.58 16.80 12.08
CA ILE A 48 28.83 16.39 10.88
C ILE A 48 27.33 16.39 11.16
N THR A 49 26.89 15.80 12.29
CA THR A 49 25.46 15.74 12.62
C THR A 49 24.84 17.12 12.91
N SER A 50 25.59 18.08 13.42
CA SER A 50 25.10 19.45 13.67
C SER A 50 25.28 20.41 12.48
N SER A 51 25.90 19.96 11.39
CA SER A 51 26.09 20.78 10.21
C SER A 51 24.78 21.10 9.49
N GLN A 52 24.59 22.37 9.13
CA GLN A 52 23.44 22.85 8.33
C GLN A 52 23.31 22.16 6.96
N LEU A 53 24.37 21.50 6.49
CA LEU A 53 24.35 20.77 5.23
C LEU A 53 23.40 19.57 5.26
N PHE A 54 23.16 19.00 6.44
CA PHE A 54 22.30 17.85 6.66
C PHE A 54 20.88 18.20 7.13
N HIS A 55 20.52 19.48 7.18
CA HIS A 55 19.16 19.87 7.50
C HIS A 55 18.26 19.76 6.26
N VAL A 56 17.10 19.11 6.43
CA VAL A 56 16.08 18.93 5.38
C VAL A 56 15.65 20.30 4.85
N LYS A 57 16.01 20.61 3.62
CA LYS A 57 15.61 21.85 2.93
C LYS A 57 14.28 21.70 2.22
N ASN A 58 14.01 20.51 1.66
CA ASN A 58 12.81 20.25 0.89
C ASN A 58 12.25 18.86 1.19
N ILE A 59 10.92 18.78 1.20
CA ILE A 59 10.18 17.53 1.21
C ILE A 59 9.42 17.48 -0.11
N VAL A 60 9.63 16.42 -0.89
CA VAL A 60 9.01 16.23 -2.20
C VAL A 60 8.14 15.00 -2.13
N ILE A 61 6.83 15.18 -2.24
CA ILE A 61 5.84 14.09 -2.24
C ILE A 61 5.32 13.94 -3.66
N LYS A 62 5.29 12.70 -4.15
CA LYS A 62 4.82 12.34 -5.49
C LYS A 62 3.84 11.19 -5.43
N GLY A 63 2.87 11.16 -6.36
CA GLY A 63 1.96 10.04 -6.52
C GLY A 63 0.68 10.12 -5.68
N CYS A 64 0.42 11.25 -5.00
CA CYS A 64 -0.85 11.51 -4.32
C CYS A 64 -1.85 12.16 -5.28
N SER A 65 -3.03 11.59 -5.36
CA SER A 65 -4.17 12.13 -6.10
C SER A 65 -5.46 12.13 -5.28
N GLN A 66 -5.68 11.14 -4.44
CA GLN A 66 -6.84 10.99 -3.58
C GLN A 66 -6.55 11.42 -2.13
N VAL A 67 -5.31 11.17 -1.67
CA VAL A 67 -4.89 11.51 -0.31
C VAL A 67 -4.40 12.95 -0.26
N PRO A 68 -4.91 13.80 0.64
CA PRO A 68 -4.42 15.15 0.83
C PRO A 68 -2.93 15.17 1.23
N LEU A 69 -2.17 16.10 0.68
CA LEU A 69 -0.74 16.24 0.98
C LEU A 69 -0.47 16.49 2.47
N ASP A 70 -1.35 17.26 3.11
CA ASP A 70 -1.22 17.60 4.53
C ASP A 70 -1.32 16.36 5.43
N GLU A 71 -2.15 15.38 5.04
CA GLU A 71 -2.29 14.11 5.76
C GLU A 71 -1.01 13.27 5.64
N ILE A 72 -0.42 13.23 4.45
CA ILE A 72 0.87 12.54 4.26
C ILE A 72 2.00 13.24 5.01
N LEU A 73 2.03 14.57 5.03
CA LEU A 73 3.01 15.33 5.81
C LEU A 73 2.89 15.06 7.31
N ALA A 74 1.67 14.98 7.83
CA ALA A 74 1.42 14.64 9.23
C ALA A 74 1.90 13.21 9.57
N LEU A 75 1.69 12.23 8.67
CA LEU A 75 2.15 10.86 8.85
C LEU A 75 3.67 10.73 8.69
N LEU A 76 4.28 11.54 7.84
CA LEU A 76 5.71 11.57 7.62
C LEU A 76 6.45 11.98 8.90
N ASP A 77 5.90 12.95 9.65
CA ASP A 77 6.46 13.46 10.92
C ASP A 77 7.95 13.87 10.78
N ILE A 78 8.26 14.52 9.67
CA ILE A 78 9.57 15.10 9.36
C ILE A 78 9.33 16.51 8.84
N GLU A 79 10.01 17.49 9.42
CA GLU A 79 9.85 18.88 9.06
C GLU A 79 11.10 19.44 8.34
N LYS A 80 10.92 20.60 7.70
CA LYS A 80 12.07 21.35 7.18
C LYS A 80 12.90 21.87 8.35
N GLY A 81 14.19 21.63 8.28
CA GLY A 81 15.11 21.94 9.37
C GLY A 81 15.55 20.74 10.20
N ASP A 82 14.86 19.61 10.08
CA ASP A 82 15.27 18.39 10.76
C ASP A 82 16.59 17.86 10.21
N ASN A 83 17.35 17.16 11.04
CA ASN A 83 18.56 16.51 10.58
C ASN A 83 18.20 15.24 9.78
N ILE A 84 18.50 15.25 8.48
CA ILE A 84 18.19 14.14 7.56
C ILE A 84 18.81 12.79 7.98
N LEU A 85 19.91 12.80 8.75
CA LEU A 85 20.55 11.60 9.26
C LEU A 85 19.79 11.03 10.47
N ALA A 86 19.17 11.90 11.28
CA ALA A 86 18.42 11.54 12.47
C ALA A 86 16.95 11.15 12.18
N CYS A 87 16.41 11.54 11.01
CA CYS A 87 15.04 11.18 10.64
C CYS A 87 14.87 9.66 10.56
N ASP A 88 13.86 9.12 11.22
CA ASP A 88 13.52 7.69 11.15
C ASP A 88 12.62 7.43 9.94
N ILE A 89 13.26 7.07 8.82
CA ILE A 89 12.56 6.80 7.55
C ILE A 89 11.70 5.54 7.62
N ASP A 90 12.09 4.56 8.42
CA ASP A 90 11.37 3.29 8.50
C ASP A 90 10.09 3.44 9.31
N MET A 91 10.13 4.19 10.41
CA MET A 91 8.92 4.56 11.15
C MET A 91 7.98 5.44 10.32
N ALA A 92 8.51 6.42 9.58
CA ALA A 92 7.73 7.25 8.68
C ALA A 92 7.07 6.42 7.57
N ARG A 93 7.81 5.47 6.98
CA ARG A 93 7.29 4.53 5.98
C ARG A 93 6.16 3.70 6.55
N GLN A 94 6.32 3.13 7.72
CA GLN A 94 5.30 2.31 8.36
C GLN A 94 4.01 3.11 8.60
N ARG A 95 4.09 4.32 9.18
CA ARG A 95 2.93 5.18 9.40
C ARG A 95 2.17 5.51 8.12
N ILE A 96 2.89 5.86 7.04
CA ILE A 96 2.26 6.14 5.74
C ILE A 96 1.67 4.86 5.12
N GLN A 97 2.34 3.71 5.29
CA GLN A 97 1.85 2.43 4.76
C GLN A 97 0.56 1.94 5.43
N GLU A 98 0.30 2.36 6.67
CA GLU A 98 -0.94 2.04 7.40
C GLU A 98 -2.15 2.84 6.88
N HIS A 99 -1.91 3.88 6.09
CA HIS A 99 -3.00 4.67 5.52
C HIS A 99 -3.81 3.85 4.49
N PRO A 100 -5.17 3.78 4.60
CA PRO A 100 -6.00 2.89 3.79
C PRO A 100 -5.84 3.06 2.27
N TRP A 101 -5.63 4.29 1.81
CA TRP A 101 -5.46 4.61 0.39
C TRP A 101 -4.05 4.35 -0.12
N VAL A 102 -3.08 4.06 0.72
CA VAL A 102 -1.71 3.79 0.31
C VAL A 102 -1.54 2.30 0.01
N ARG A 103 -1.16 1.99 -1.23
CA ARG A 103 -0.79 0.64 -1.64
C ARG A 103 0.68 0.35 -1.32
N ASP A 104 1.54 1.33 -1.59
CA ASP A 104 2.99 1.20 -1.41
C ASP A 104 3.62 2.59 -1.25
N VAL A 105 4.68 2.68 -0.44
CA VAL A 105 5.41 3.93 -0.21
C VAL A 105 6.91 3.71 -0.23
N GLY A 106 7.60 4.51 -1.01
CA GLY A 106 9.06 4.58 -1.04
C GLY A 106 9.55 5.92 -0.52
N ILE A 107 10.39 5.93 0.50
CA ILE A 107 11.00 7.14 1.04
C ILE A 107 12.51 7.08 0.81
N LYS A 108 13.07 8.16 0.27
CA LYS A 108 14.51 8.27 -0.03
C LYS A 108 15.08 9.56 0.54
N ARG A 109 16.27 9.45 1.13
CA ARG A 109 17.10 10.61 1.50
C ARG A 109 17.92 11.07 0.30
N ARG A 110 17.91 12.35 0.02
CA ARG A 110 18.82 12.99 -0.91
C ARG A 110 19.72 13.94 -0.11
N PHE A 111 21.03 13.84 -0.30
CA PHE A 111 21.98 14.60 0.51
C PHE A 111 22.39 15.92 -0.15
N MET A 112 22.29 16.03 -1.47
CA MET A 112 22.67 17.26 -2.18
C MET A 112 21.64 17.63 -3.27
N PRO A 113 20.77 18.61 -3.01
CA PRO A 113 20.48 19.28 -1.74
C PRO A 113 19.78 18.31 -0.76
N ALA A 114 19.96 18.55 0.56
CA ALA A 114 19.34 17.71 1.57
C ALA A 114 17.81 17.76 1.46
N ALA A 115 17.19 16.63 1.07
CA ALA A 115 15.77 16.53 0.83
C ALA A 115 15.24 15.12 1.13
N ILE A 116 14.00 15.04 1.55
CA ILE A 116 13.25 13.78 1.66
C ILE A 116 12.34 13.65 0.44
N GLU A 117 12.48 12.57 -0.29
CA GLU A 117 11.62 12.24 -1.43
C GLU A 117 10.71 11.07 -1.06
N VAL A 118 9.39 11.33 -1.06
CA VAL A 118 8.33 10.36 -0.76
C VAL A 118 7.61 10.04 -2.05
N ASN A 119 7.63 8.78 -2.47
CA ASN A 119 6.91 8.28 -3.64
C ASN A 119 5.79 7.37 -3.16
N ILE A 120 4.55 7.76 -3.39
CA ILE A 120 3.36 7.04 -2.96
C ILE A 120 2.72 6.40 -4.18
N ARG A 121 2.29 5.15 -4.02
CA ARG A 121 1.37 4.47 -4.93
C ARG A 121 0.05 4.32 -4.21
N GLU A 122 -0.98 4.96 -4.73
CA GLU A 122 -2.32 4.85 -4.16
C GLU A 122 -3.01 3.56 -4.61
N GLN A 123 -3.96 3.10 -3.78
CA GLN A 123 -4.90 2.04 -4.14
C GLN A 123 -5.82 2.55 -5.24
N ILE A 124 -6.04 1.71 -6.26
CA ILE A 124 -6.96 2.02 -7.36
C ILE A 124 -8.26 1.25 -7.09
N PRO A 125 -9.37 1.95 -6.84
CA PRO A 125 -10.66 1.30 -6.67
C PRO A 125 -11.15 0.74 -8.01
N VAL A 126 -11.52 -0.53 -8.03
CA VAL A 126 -12.14 -1.20 -9.19
C VAL A 126 -13.65 -1.04 -9.16
N ALA A 127 -14.22 -1.08 -7.96
CA ALA A 127 -15.65 -0.87 -7.72
C ALA A 127 -15.89 -0.36 -6.30
N ALA A 128 -17.09 0.18 -6.06
CA ALA A 128 -17.62 0.36 -4.72
C ALA A 128 -18.57 -0.79 -4.38
N VAL A 129 -18.51 -1.30 -3.16
CA VAL A 129 -19.42 -2.30 -2.64
C VAL A 129 -20.32 -1.70 -1.57
N PHE A 130 -21.61 -1.99 -1.66
CA PHE A 130 -22.59 -1.58 -0.66
C PHE A 130 -22.90 -2.75 0.28
N LEU A 131 -22.64 -2.55 1.56
CA LEU A 131 -22.95 -3.46 2.65
C LEU A 131 -24.01 -2.80 3.52
N GLY A 132 -25.27 -3.16 3.32
CA GLY A 132 -26.38 -2.38 3.82
C GLY A 132 -26.37 -0.96 3.26
N ASN A 133 -26.39 0.05 4.14
CA ASN A 133 -26.39 1.46 3.75
C ASN A 133 -24.97 2.09 3.67
N LYS A 134 -23.93 1.32 3.91
CA LYS A 134 -22.55 1.82 3.87
C LYS A 134 -21.86 1.40 2.58
N GLY A 135 -21.23 2.36 1.91
CA GLY A 135 -20.40 2.12 0.73
C GLY A 135 -18.94 2.05 1.07
N TYR A 136 -18.23 1.11 0.46
CA TYR A 136 -16.79 0.90 0.60
C TYR A 136 -16.17 0.75 -0.77
N VAL A 137 -14.90 1.06 -0.91
CA VAL A 137 -14.16 0.83 -2.15
C VAL A 137 -13.31 -0.44 -2.05
N VAL A 138 -13.25 -1.17 -3.18
CA VAL A 138 -12.57 -2.45 -3.30
C VAL A 138 -11.52 -2.39 -4.41
N ASN A 139 -10.35 -2.98 -4.16
CA ASN A 139 -9.28 -3.07 -5.15
C ASN A 139 -9.42 -4.33 -6.03
N SER A 140 -8.51 -4.48 -6.99
CA SER A 140 -8.51 -5.61 -7.95
C SER A 140 -8.27 -6.99 -7.32
N GLU A 141 -7.87 -7.04 -6.06
CA GLU A 141 -7.61 -8.27 -5.29
C GLU A 141 -8.83 -8.69 -4.44
N GLY A 142 -9.94 -7.93 -4.54
CA GLY A 142 -11.13 -8.16 -3.73
C GLY A 142 -10.98 -7.70 -2.28
N ARG A 143 -10.04 -6.79 -2.00
CA ARG A 143 -9.84 -6.24 -0.67
C ARG A 143 -10.59 -4.91 -0.53
N ILE A 144 -11.45 -4.81 0.46
CA ILE A 144 -12.03 -3.54 0.90
C ILE A 144 -10.93 -2.76 1.61
N PHE A 145 -10.67 -1.52 1.20
CA PHE A 145 -9.58 -0.74 1.77
C PHE A 145 -10.00 0.61 2.37
N ALA A 146 -11.11 1.20 1.91
CA ALA A 146 -11.59 2.46 2.46
C ALA A 146 -13.11 2.62 2.34
N SER A 147 -13.68 3.59 3.04
CA SER A 147 -15.05 4.04 2.82
C SER A 147 -15.15 4.71 1.44
N MET A 148 -16.32 4.57 0.81
CA MET A 148 -16.58 5.14 -0.51
C MET A 148 -16.60 6.68 -0.43
N PRO A 149 -15.80 7.38 -1.24
CA PRO A 149 -15.83 8.84 -1.31
C PRO A 149 -17.22 9.35 -1.81
N ARG A 150 -17.63 10.51 -1.33
CA ARG A 150 -18.93 11.10 -1.70
C ARG A 150 -19.08 11.37 -3.20
N ASN A 151 -17.98 11.66 -3.87
CA ASN A 151 -17.92 11.94 -5.31
C ASN A 151 -17.57 10.72 -6.18
N TYR A 152 -17.65 9.50 -5.63
CA TYR A 152 -17.33 8.30 -6.37
C TYR A 152 -18.30 8.10 -7.57
N LYS A 153 -17.74 7.98 -8.77
CA LYS A 153 -18.49 7.77 -10.03
C LYS A 153 -18.15 6.45 -10.72
N GLY A 154 -17.48 5.56 -10.01
CA GLY A 154 -17.09 4.26 -10.54
C GLY A 154 -18.23 3.25 -10.48
N ARG A 155 -17.90 2.00 -10.80
CA ARG A 155 -18.81 0.85 -10.77
C ARG A 155 -19.24 0.52 -9.36
N THR A 156 -20.44 -0.06 -9.25
CA THR A 156 -20.96 -0.47 -7.95
C THR A 156 -21.29 -1.97 -7.93
N MET A 157 -21.17 -2.55 -6.74
CA MET A 157 -21.62 -3.91 -6.43
C MET A 157 -22.50 -3.84 -5.19
N ARG A 158 -23.58 -4.59 -5.15
CA ARG A 158 -24.41 -4.66 -3.95
C ARG A 158 -24.98 -6.06 -3.75
N ALA A 159 -25.02 -6.48 -2.50
CA ALA A 159 -25.76 -7.66 -2.09
C ALA A 159 -27.23 -7.29 -1.91
N ILE A 160 -28.13 -8.08 -2.48
CA ILE A 160 -29.57 -7.87 -2.43
C ILE A 160 -30.21 -8.95 -1.55
N GLY A 161 -30.96 -8.50 -0.54
CA GLY A 161 -31.68 -9.39 0.36
C GLY A 161 -30.82 -10.14 1.40
N TYR A 162 -29.51 -9.91 1.44
CA TYR A 162 -28.61 -10.49 2.44
C TYR A 162 -27.36 -9.62 2.65
N VAL A 163 -26.64 -9.91 3.72
CA VAL A 163 -25.29 -9.36 3.95
C VAL A 163 -24.32 -10.52 3.93
N PRO A 164 -23.34 -10.55 3.01
CA PRO A 164 -22.34 -11.64 2.99
C PRO A 164 -21.61 -11.75 4.32
N THR A 165 -21.41 -12.96 4.79
CA THR A 165 -20.54 -13.25 5.94
C THR A 165 -19.08 -12.98 5.56
N ASP A 166 -18.17 -12.83 6.53
CA ASP A 166 -16.75 -12.58 6.27
C ASP A 166 -16.12 -13.64 5.36
N SER A 167 -16.54 -14.90 5.48
CA SER A 167 -16.08 -15.99 4.62
C SER A 167 -16.60 -15.91 3.19
N GLU A 168 -17.83 -15.42 3.01
CA GLU A 168 -18.46 -15.27 1.70
C GLU A 168 -18.03 -13.97 1.01
N MET A 169 -17.65 -12.95 1.78
CA MET A 169 -17.30 -11.63 1.29
C MET A 169 -16.23 -11.67 0.21
N LYS A 170 -15.17 -12.42 0.43
CA LYS A 170 -14.08 -12.55 -0.54
C LYS A 170 -14.57 -13.17 -1.85
N THR A 171 -15.35 -14.23 -1.78
CA THR A 171 -15.93 -14.89 -2.97
C THR A 171 -16.89 -13.98 -3.70
N PHE A 172 -17.75 -13.27 -2.97
CA PHE A 172 -18.68 -12.27 -3.50
C PHE A 172 -17.93 -11.18 -4.29
N LEU A 173 -16.88 -10.57 -3.68
CA LEU A 173 -16.12 -9.50 -4.29
C LEU A 173 -15.34 -9.98 -5.52
N LEU A 174 -14.68 -11.13 -5.43
CA LEU A 174 -13.91 -11.67 -6.55
C LEU A 174 -14.80 -12.05 -7.72
N SER A 175 -15.94 -12.71 -7.49
CA SER A 175 -16.90 -13.07 -8.55
C SER A 175 -17.40 -11.83 -9.28
N GLY A 176 -17.73 -10.74 -8.55
CA GLY A 176 -18.13 -9.47 -9.16
C GLY A 176 -17.01 -8.84 -9.99
N ILE A 177 -15.79 -8.83 -9.48
CA ILE A 177 -14.61 -8.26 -10.18
C ILE A 177 -14.27 -9.07 -11.43
N GLU A 178 -14.30 -10.40 -11.37
CA GLU A 178 -14.06 -11.30 -12.52
C GLU A 178 -15.12 -11.06 -13.60
N ALA A 179 -16.38 -10.97 -13.20
CA ALA A 179 -17.46 -10.64 -14.14
C ALA A 179 -17.21 -9.28 -14.81
N MET A 180 -16.87 -8.23 -14.05
CA MET A 180 -16.53 -6.93 -14.61
C MET A 180 -15.42 -7.02 -15.66
N ARG A 181 -14.34 -7.75 -15.36
CA ARG A 181 -13.24 -7.95 -16.29
C ARG A 181 -13.67 -8.68 -17.56
N LEU A 182 -14.53 -9.68 -17.41
CA LEU A 182 -15.06 -10.43 -18.56
C LEU A 182 -15.84 -9.52 -19.50
N PHE A 183 -16.73 -8.68 -18.98
CA PHE A 183 -17.49 -7.69 -19.77
C PHE A 183 -16.56 -6.67 -20.44
N GLU A 184 -15.56 -6.14 -19.70
CA GLU A 184 -14.59 -5.21 -20.24
C GLU A 184 -13.75 -5.79 -21.38
N SER A 185 -13.37 -7.07 -21.28
CA SER A 185 -12.62 -7.75 -22.34
C SER A 185 -13.39 -7.83 -23.66
N ARG A 186 -14.71 -7.60 -23.62
CA ARG A 186 -15.62 -7.53 -24.79
C ARG A 186 -16.03 -6.09 -25.13
N GLY A 187 -15.41 -5.08 -24.54
CA GLY A 187 -15.70 -3.67 -24.76
C GLY A 187 -17.00 -3.18 -24.12
N ILE A 188 -17.54 -3.91 -23.14
CA ILE A 188 -18.80 -3.58 -22.48
C ILE A 188 -18.54 -3.04 -21.09
N GLN A 189 -19.20 -1.92 -20.78
CA GLN A 189 -19.11 -1.31 -19.46
C GLN A 189 -20.31 -1.72 -18.60
N VAL A 190 -20.03 -2.36 -17.48
CA VAL A 190 -20.99 -2.66 -16.42
C VAL A 190 -21.00 -1.50 -15.43
N SER A 191 -22.14 -0.94 -15.14
CA SER A 191 -22.29 0.16 -14.17
C SER A 191 -22.60 -0.34 -12.77
N ASP A 192 -23.43 -1.40 -12.64
CA ASP A 192 -23.85 -1.95 -11.36
C ASP A 192 -23.95 -3.49 -11.44
N ILE A 193 -23.57 -4.16 -10.37
CA ILE A 193 -23.74 -5.60 -10.20
C ILE A 193 -24.56 -5.82 -8.94
N GLN A 194 -25.64 -6.57 -9.08
CA GLN A 194 -26.47 -7.01 -7.97
C GLN A 194 -26.30 -8.52 -7.79
N ILE A 195 -26.07 -8.95 -6.58
CA ILE A 195 -25.88 -10.37 -6.25
C ILE A 195 -26.87 -10.73 -5.14
N GLU A 196 -27.70 -11.73 -5.39
CA GLU A 196 -28.72 -12.23 -4.46
C GLU A 196 -28.19 -13.44 -3.65
N ALA A 197 -28.80 -13.72 -2.52
CA ALA A 197 -28.42 -14.82 -1.63
C ALA A 197 -28.39 -16.20 -2.32
N GLY A 198 -29.23 -16.40 -3.34
CA GLY A 198 -29.28 -17.63 -4.17
C GLY A 198 -28.19 -17.68 -5.26
N GLY A 199 -27.23 -16.75 -5.26
CA GLY A 199 -26.16 -16.69 -6.26
C GLY A 199 -26.58 -16.12 -7.60
N ARG A 200 -27.79 -15.59 -7.73
CA ARG A 200 -28.23 -14.88 -8.93
C ARG A 200 -27.48 -13.55 -9.02
N MET A 201 -26.88 -13.30 -10.17
CA MET A 201 -26.13 -12.09 -10.48
C MET A 201 -26.86 -11.31 -11.57
N THR A 202 -27.11 -10.02 -11.35
CA THR A 202 -27.69 -9.12 -12.33
C THR A 202 -26.69 -8.02 -12.64
N PHE A 203 -26.29 -7.93 -13.90
CA PHE A 203 -25.33 -6.98 -14.45
C PHE A 203 -26.07 -5.88 -15.18
N ARG A 204 -26.02 -4.66 -14.69
CA ARG A 204 -26.57 -3.50 -15.40
C ARG A 204 -25.49 -2.87 -16.26
N LEU A 205 -25.75 -2.86 -17.58
CA LEU A 205 -24.85 -2.25 -18.55
C LEU A 205 -25.03 -0.73 -18.61
N SER A 206 -24.02 -0.02 -19.09
CA SER A 206 -24.10 1.43 -19.33
C SER A 206 -25.16 1.80 -20.41
N THR A 207 -25.52 0.85 -21.28
CA THR A 207 -26.60 0.98 -22.26
C THR A 207 -28.01 0.92 -21.64
N GLY A 208 -28.13 0.62 -20.35
CA GLY A 208 -29.39 0.44 -19.64
C GLY A 208 -30.00 -0.97 -19.75
N ILE A 209 -29.37 -1.89 -20.48
CA ILE A 209 -29.77 -3.30 -20.53
C ILE A 209 -29.26 -4.00 -19.27
N SER A 210 -30.02 -4.92 -18.71
CA SER A 210 -29.62 -5.76 -17.58
C SER A 210 -29.49 -7.21 -18.04
N ILE A 211 -28.41 -7.88 -17.62
CA ILE A 211 -28.16 -9.29 -17.87
C ILE A 211 -28.21 -10.03 -16.54
N ALA A 212 -29.11 -11.00 -16.42
CA ALA A 212 -29.21 -11.85 -15.23
C ALA A 212 -28.65 -13.25 -15.52
N SER A 213 -27.94 -13.82 -14.54
CA SER A 213 -27.38 -15.17 -14.62
C SER A 213 -27.47 -15.85 -13.26
N LEU A 214 -27.71 -17.15 -13.23
CA LEU A 214 -27.55 -17.93 -12.02
C LEU A 214 -26.07 -18.34 -11.89
N GLY A 215 -25.39 -17.78 -10.90
CA GLY A 215 -23.93 -17.94 -10.71
C GLY A 215 -23.08 -17.09 -11.65
N PRO A 216 -21.76 -17.31 -11.63
CA PRO A 216 -20.81 -16.58 -12.44
C PRO A 216 -21.11 -16.74 -13.94
N ILE A 217 -21.06 -15.61 -14.67
CA ILE A 217 -21.31 -15.64 -16.12
C ILE A 217 -20.07 -16.21 -16.84
N SER A 218 -20.27 -17.20 -17.71
CA SER A 218 -19.21 -17.73 -18.57
C SER A 218 -19.03 -16.87 -19.83
N ALA A 219 -17.83 -16.93 -20.43
CA ALA A 219 -17.55 -16.23 -21.68
C ALA A 219 -18.54 -16.61 -22.79
N ARG A 220 -18.90 -17.89 -22.91
CA ARG A 220 -19.86 -18.39 -23.92
C ARG A 220 -21.26 -17.79 -23.72
N ARG A 221 -21.76 -17.77 -22.48
CA ARG A 221 -23.08 -17.17 -22.20
C ARG A 221 -23.09 -15.68 -22.47
N LEU A 222 -22.01 -14.98 -22.14
CA LEU A 222 -21.86 -13.57 -22.46
C LEU A 222 -21.87 -13.33 -23.96
N GLU A 223 -21.14 -14.11 -24.76
CA GLU A 223 -21.13 -13.99 -26.20
C GLU A 223 -22.53 -14.21 -26.82
N THR A 224 -23.28 -15.18 -26.33
CA THR A 224 -24.67 -15.39 -26.74
C THR A 224 -25.54 -14.17 -26.45
N ALA A 225 -25.43 -13.59 -25.24
CA ALA A 225 -26.16 -12.38 -24.89
C ALA A 225 -25.79 -11.20 -25.80
N LEU A 226 -24.52 -11.01 -26.08
CA LEU A 226 -24.03 -9.94 -26.95
C LEU A 226 -24.48 -10.10 -28.40
N PHE A 227 -24.48 -11.32 -28.90
CA PHE A 227 -25.05 -11.64 -30.21
C PHE A 227 -26.52 -11.22 -30.30
N VAL A 228 -27.36 -11.60 -29.30
CA VAL A 228 -28.77 -11.22 -29.25
C VAL A 228 -28.95 -9.71 -29.15
N ILE A 229 -28.16 -9.01 -28.33
CA ILE A 229 -28.23 -7.54 -28.20
C ILE A 229 -27.96 -6.88 -29.55
N ARG A 230 -26.94 -7.37 -30.28
CA ARG A 230 -26.54 -6.79 -31.57
C ARG A 230 -27.55 -7.07 -32.66
N GLU A 231 -28.04 -8.31 -32.78
CA GLU A 231 -28.94 -8.73 -33.86
C GLU A 231 -30.38 -8.18 -33.68
N ARG A 232 -30.86 -8.12 -32.43
CA ARG A 232 -32.25 -7.74 -32.15
C ARG A 232 -32.45 -6.29 -31.72
N GLN A 233 -31.36 -5.49 -31.70
CA GLN A 233 -31.41 -4.08 -31.27
C GLN A 233 -32.21 -3.92 -29.95
N VAL A 234 -31.82 -4.69 -28.94
CA VAL A 234 -32.54 -4.79 -27.66
C VAL A 234 -32.65 -3.40 -27.01
N PRO A 235 -33.86 -2.93 -26.68
CA PRO A 235 -34.07 -1.60 -26.13
C PRO A 235 -33.49 -1.50 -24.70
N SER A 236 -33.16 -0.27 -24.31
CA SER A 236 -32.79 0.05 -22.93
C SER A 236 -33.92 -0.32 -21.96
N GLY A 237 -33.55 -0.80 -20.77
CA GLY A 237 -34.53 -1.28 -19.78
C GLY A 237 -34.89 -2.76 -19.90
N THR A 238 -34.48 -3.46 -20.97
CA THR A 238 -34.73 -4.90 -21.10
C THR A 238 -33.84 -5.70 -20.13
N VAL A 239 -34.43 -6.72 -19.54
CA VAL A 239 -33.73 -7.72 -18.74
C VAL A 239 -33.56 -9.00 -19.56
N MET A 240 -32.31 -9.44 -19.74
CA MET A 240 -31.97 -10.68 -20.41
C MET A 240 -31.60 -11.71 -19.36
N ASP A 241 -32.34 -12.80 -19.27
CA ASP A 241 -32.04 -13.87 -18.34
C ASP A 241 -31.28 -15.02 -19.05
N LEU A 242 -30.07 -15.27 -18.58
CA LEU A 242 -29.17 -16.32 -19.05
C LEU A 242 -29.04 -17.48 -18.05
N SER A 243 -30.00 -17.66 -17.14
CA SER A 243 -29.95 -18.72 -16.13
C SER A 243 -30.04 -20.12 -16.76
N CYS A 244 -30.63 -20.24 -17.95
CA CYS A 244 -30.67 -21.49 -18.73
C CYS A 244 -29.56 -21.52 -19.78
N ASP A 245 -28.88 -22.64 -19.94
CA ASP A 245 -27.71 -22.76 -20.84
C ASP A 245 -28.02 -22.52 -22.32
N ASP A 246 -29.23 -22.89 -22.77
CA ASP A 246 -29.59 -22.91 -24.18
C ASP A 246 -30.67 -21.86 -24.58
N LYS A 247 -31.12 -21.03 -23.65
CA LYS A 247 -32.17 -20.07 -23.91
C LYS A 247 -31.87 -18.72 -23.29
N VAL A 248 -32.06 -17.67 -24.08
CA VAL A 248 -32.06 -16.26 -23.62
C VAL A 248 -33.49 -15.82 -23.50
N VAL A 249 -33.94 -15.51 -22.31
CA VAL A 249 -35.26 -14.97 -22.06
C VAL A 249 -35.19 -13.44 -22.00
N LEU A 250 -35.93 -12.76 -22.83
CA LEU A 250 -36.06 -11.31 -22.83
C LEU A 250 -37.34 -10.92 -22.08
N SER A 251 -37.20 -10.13 -21.03
CA SER A 251 -38.32 -9.52 -20.34
C SER A 251 -38.19 -7.99 -20.40
N ASN A 252 -39.23 -7.34 -20.93
CA ASN A 252 -39.32 -5.89 -20.82
C ASN A 252 -39.75 -5.53 -19.39
N PRO A 253 -39.24 -4.43 -18.81
CA PRO A 253 -39.79 -3.96 -17.55
C PRO A 253 -41.26 -3.70 -17.77
N VAL A 254 -42.09 -4.34 -16.95
CA VAL A 254 -43.54 -4.09 -16.95
C VAL A 254 -43.72 -2.60 -16.71
N GLN A 255 -44.22 -1.89 -17.72
CA GLN A 255 -44.85 -0.58 -17.51
C GLN A 255 -45.95 -0.84 -16.48
N GLY A 256 -45.76 -0.33 -15.26
CA GLY A 256 -46.77 -0.45 -14.22
C GLY A 256 -48.09 0.07 -14.76
N GLY A 257 -48.98 -0.84 -15.06
CA GLY A 257 -50.34 -0.52 -15.46
C GLY A 257 -50.95 0.28 -14.33
N SER A 258 -51.21 1.55 -14.56
CA SER A 258 -52.18 2.31 -13.81
C SER A 258 -53.55 1.65 -14.02
N HIS A 259 -53.92 0.76 -13.10
CA HIS A 259 -55.33 0.42 -12.96
C HIS A 259 -55.99 1.62 -12.30
N GLY A 260 -56.49 2.53 -13.13
CA GLY A 260 -57.58 3.39 -12.75
C GLY A 260 -58.85 2.54 -12.66
N GLY A 261 -59.53 2.68 -11.56
CA GLY A 261 -60.81 2.14 -11.23
C GLY A 261 -61.26 2.70 -9.92
#